data_5e6d45842e79504c03302dfe12e78bae
#
_entry.id   5e6d45842e79504c03302dfe12e78bae
#
_cell.length_a   1.000
_cell.length_b   1.000
_cell.length_c   1.000
_cell.angle_alpha   90.00
_cell.angle_beta   90.00
_cell.angle_gamma   90.00
#
_symmetry.space_group_name_H-M   'P 1'
#
loop_
_entity.id
_entity.type
_entity.pdbx_description
1 polymer ?
#
loop_
_entity_poly.entity_id
_entity_poly.type
_entity_poly.pdbx_seq_one_letter_code
_entity_poly.pdbx_strand_id
1 'polypeptide(L)'
;KAAAKPKAAAKPKAAAKPKAAAKPKAAAKPKAASKSKVITTTEKTIKSKSDYLSLRSQINKKRPTFRAQESWRFKRIDSRWRKPKGFDSFMRIQKKSWPAIVKIGYRGPKAVRGLHPSGYNDILIYNINGLKNLDPSNDAIRLSSKIGKRYRLLIINEADKLGFKILNKGNLHRSK
;
A
#
# COMPACT_ATOMS: atom_id res chain seq x y z
N LYS A 1 17.51 -54.46 40.04
CA LYS A 1 18.30 -54.79 38.82
C LYS A 1 17.47 -54.28 37.61
N ALA A 2 17.81 -53.13 37.10
CA ALA A 2 17.18 -52.55 35.92
C ALA A 2 18.06 -52.86 34.70
N ALA A 3 17.49 -53.51 33.70
CA ALA A 3 18.16 -53.83 32.44
C ALA A 3 18.09 -52.65 31.45
N ALA A 4 19.26 -52.23 30.95
CA ALA A 4 19.40 -51.17 29.98
C ALA A 4 18.97 -51.63 28.58
N LYS A 5 18.19 -50.80 27.83
CA LYS A 5 17.84 -51.04 26.43
C LYS A 5 19.00 -50.65 25.52
N PRO A 6 19.29 -51.38 24.44
CA PRO A 6 20.34 -51.05 23.49
C PRO A 6 19.95 -49.93 22.56
N LYS A 7 20.90 -49.02 22.24
CA LYS A 7 20.82 -47.92 21.27
C LYS A 7 20.65 -48.43 19.84
N ALA A 8 19.68 -47.94 19.12
CA ALA A 8 19.47 -48.20 17.70
C ALA A 8 20.59 -47.59 16.84
N ALA A 9 21.09 -48.41 15.90
CA ALA A 9 22.15 -48.03 14.96
C ALA A 9 21.71 -47.00 13.90
N ALA A 10 22.61 -46.08 13.58
CA ALA A 10 22.41 -45.01 12.59
C ALA A 10 22.34 -45.58 11.15
N LYS A 11 21.39 -45.07 10.34
CA LYS A 11 21.26 -45.42 8.92
C LYS A 11 22.40 -44.75 8.10
N PRO A 12 22.95 -45.44 7.09
CA PRO A 12 23.97 -44.87 6.23
C PRO A 12 23.40 -43.82 5.26
N LYS A 13 24.17 -42.72 5.01
CA LYS A 13 23.89 -41.66 4.07
C LYS A 13 23.86 -42.17 2.63
N ALA A 14 22.80 -41.89 1.89
CA ALA A 14 22.67 -42.16 0.46
C ALA A 14 23.68 -41.37 -0.37
N ALA A 15 24.33 -42.07 -1.31
CA ALA A 15 25.33 -41.53 -2.22
C ALA A 15 24.72 -40.52 -3.23
N ALA A 16 25.49 -39.46 -3.52
CA ALA A 16 25.14 -38.41 -4.46
C ALA A 16 25.07 -38.91 -5.92
N LYS A 17 24.03 -38.54 -6.67
CA LYS A 17 23.86 -38.80 -8.09
C LYS A 17 24.87 -37.99 -8.93
N PRO A 18 25.47 -38.55 -9.99
CA PRO A 18 26.38 -37.82 -10.88
C PRO A 18 25.61 -36.80 -11.75
N LYS A 19 26.22 -35.61 -11.96
CA LYS A 19 25.73 -34.53 -12.82
C LYS A 19 25.66 -34.98 -14.29
N ALA A 20 24.49 -34.81 -14.91
CA ALA A 20 24.31 -35.04 -16.35
C ALA A 20 25.11 -34.03 -17.19
N ALA A 21 25.76 -34.53 -18.24
CA ALA A 21 26.57 -33.78 -19.18
C ALA A 21 25.74 -32.76 -20.00
N ALA A 22 26.32 -31.59 -20.24
CA ALA A 22 25.75 -30.50 -21.04
C ALA A 22 25.54 -30.89 -22.50
N LYS A 23 24.34 -30.61 -23.08
CA LYS A 23 24.04 -30.74 -24.50
C LYS A 23 24.75 -29.65 -25.31
N PRO A 24 25.29 -29.94 -26.51
CA PRO A 24 25.91 -28.92 -27.37
C PRO A 24 24.87 -27.94 -27.93
N LYS A 25 25.27 -26.66 -28.02
CA LYS A 25 24.47 -25.56 -28.58
C LYS A 25 24.27 -25.78 -30.09
N ALA A 26 23.01 -25.79 -30.54
CA ALA A 26 22.64 -25.79 -31.94
C ALA A 26 23.00 -24.45 -32.60
N ALA A 27 23.54 -24.52 -33.83
CA ALA A 27 23.97 -23.39 -34.64
C ALA A 27 22.82 -22.43 -34.96
N ALA A 28 23.11 -21.12 -34.88
CA ALA A 28 22.17 -20.04 -35.17
C ALA A 28 21.83 -19.98 -36.67
N LYS A 29 20.52 -19.98 -37.01
CA LYS A 29 20.02 -19.68 -38.36
C LYS A 29 20.15 -18.18 -38.63
N PRO A 30 20.49 -17.74 -39.89
CA PRO A 30 20.59 -16.34 -40.25
C PRO A 30 19.21 -15.68 -40.19
N LYS A 31 19.13 -14.54 -39.51
CA LYS A 31 17.91 -13.71 -39.44
C LYS A 31 17.66 -13.01 -40.76
N ALA A 32 16.51 -13.31 -41.37
CA ALA A 32 15.97 -12.52 -42.46
C ALA A 32 15.72 -11.07 -42.00
N ALA A 33 16.14 -10.10 -42.82
CA ALA A 33 15.96 -8.69 -42.58
C ALA A 33 14.46 -8.35 -42.52
N SER A 34 13.91 -8.17 -41.32
CA SER A 34 12.59 -7.64 -41.13
C SER A 34 12.65 -6.12 -41.22
N LYS A 35 11.89 -5.56 -42.19
CA LYS A 35 11.64 -4.14 -42.37
C LYS A 35 11.31 -3.48 -41.02
N SER A 36 12.15 -2.53 -40.63
CA SER A 36 11.91 -1.68 -39.44
C SER A 36 10.62 -0.90 -39.63
N LYS A 37 9.52 -1.40 -39.04
CA LYS A 37 8.39 -0.55 -38.71
C LYS A 37 8.89 0.46 -37.69
N VAL A 38 9.00 1.72 -38.10
CA VAL A 38 9.13 2.87 -37.21
C VAL A 38 7.89 2.83 -36.32
N ILE A 39 8.05 2.26 -35.13
CA ILE A 39 7.07 2.39 -34.07
C ILE A 39 7.23 3.82 -33.60
N THR A 40 6.40 4.71 -34.14
CA THR A 40 6.14 6.02 -33.52
C THR A 40 5.78 5.74 -32.06
N THR A 41 6.77 5.96 -31.20
CA THR A 41 6.59 5.93 -29.75
C THR A 41 5.58 7.03 -29.44
N THR A 42 4.31 6.65 -29.33
CA THR A 42 3.29 7.53 -28.75
C THR A 42 3.86 7.96 -27.39
N GLU A 43 4.25 9.22 -27.33
CA GLU A 43 4.69 9.89 -26.11
C GLU A 43 3.66 9.51 -25.04
N LYS A 44 4.10 8.71 -24.06
CA LYS A 44 3.27 8.40 -22.90
C LYS A 44 3.02 9.75 -22.23
N THR A 45 1.86 10.35 -22.50
CA THR A 45 1.43 11.60 -21.89
C THR A 45 1.65 11.47 -20.39
N ILE A 46 2.64 12.20 -19.87
CA ILE A 46 2.97 12.20 -18.45
C ILE A 46 1.76 12.78 -17.76
N LYS A 47 0.95 11.92 -17.16
CA LYS A 47 -0.26 12.34 -16.45
C LYS A 47 0.14 13.23 -15.29
N SER A 48 -0.48 14.39 -15.18
CA SER A 48 -0.27 15.33 -14.08
C SER A 48 -0.73 14.75 -12.74
N LYS A 49 -0.30 15.32 -11.61
CA LYS A 49 -0.77 14.95 -10.28
C LYS A 49 -2.30 15.05 -10.17
N SER A 50 -2.90 16.07 -10.83
CA SER A 50 -4.35 16.27 -10.88
C SER A 50 -5.08 15.10 -11.54
N ASP A 51 -4.55 14.59 -12.66
CA ASP A 51 -5.13 13.44 -13.37
C ASP A 51 -5.12 12.17 -12.50
N TYR A 52 -4.03 11.95 -11.78
CA TYR A 52 -3.96 10.82 -10.84
C TYR A 52 -4.92 10.98 -9.65
N LEU A 53 -5.17 12.20 -9.16
CA LEU A 53 -6.16 12.46 -8.11
C LEU A 53 -7.58 12.21 -8.60
N SER A 54 -7.92 12.66 -9.82
CA SER A 54 -9.22 12.40 -10.43
C SER A 54 -9.45 10.90 -10.64
N LEU A 55 -8.45 10.19 -11.16
CA LEU A 55 -8.47 8.73 -11.31
C LEU A 55 -8.63 8.01 -9.97
N ARG A 56 -7.91 8.47 -8.91
CA ARG A 56 -8.08 7.96 -7.55
C ARG A 56 -9.52 8.10 -7.05
N SER A 57 -10.14 9.26 -7.31
CA SER A 57 -11.54 9.51 -6.94
C SER A 57 -12.48 8.55 -7.65
N GLN A 58 -12.32 8.35 -8.96
CA GLN A 58 -13.13 7.41 -9.75
C GLN A 58 -12.98 5.96 -9.25
N ILE A 59 -11.74 5.51 -8.98
CA ILE A 59 -11.48 4.18 -8.45
C ILE A 59 -12.12 4.01 -7.07
N ASN A 60 -12.04 5.03 -6.21
CA ASN A 60 -12.63 4.98 -4.87
C ASN A 60 -14.16 4.88 -4.91
N LYS A 61 -14.83 5.57 -5.84
CA LYS A 61 -16.29 5.47 -6.04
C LYS A 61 -16.72 4.07 -6.49
N LYS A 62 -15.92 3.41 -7.32
CA LYS A 62 -16.21 2.05 -7.86
C LYS A 62 -15.75 0.93 -6.93
N ARG A 63 -14.98 1.23 -5.90
CA ARG A 63 -14.41 0.22 -5.00
C ARG A 63 -15.50 -0.38 -4.12
N PRO A 64 -15.61 -1.73 -4.05
CA PRO A 64 -16.55 -2.38 -3.14
C PRO A 64 -16.16 -2.14 -1.68
N THR A 65 -17.14 -2.13 -0.79
CA THR A 65 -16.91 -2.08 0.64
C THR A 65 -16.43 -3.44 1.12
N PHE A 66 -15.21 -3.50 1.64
CA PHE A 66 -14.65 -4.74 2.19
C PHE A 66 -15.10 -4.93 3.64
N ARG A 67 -15.79 -6.04 3.90
CA ARG A 67 -16.36 -6.39 5.21
C ARG A 67 -15.87 -7.76 5.66
N ALA A 68 -15.95 -8.03 6.96
CA ALA A 68 -15.73 -9.38 7.48
C ALA A 68 -16.79 -10.34 6.94
N GLN A 69 -16.41 -11.62 6.77
CA GLN A 69 -17.35 -12.67 6.34
C GLN A 69 -18.55 -12.70 7.28
N GLU A 70 -19.75 -12.74 6.68
CA GLU A 70 -21.03 -12.84 7.38
C GLU A 70 -21.38 -11.71 8.36
N SER A 71 -20.62 -10.60 8.37
CA SER A 71 -20.91 -9.44 9.21
C SER A 71 -22.28 -8.80 8.92
N TRP A 72 -22.84 -9.04 7.74
CA TRP A 72 -24.20 -8.60 7.36
C TRP A 72 -25.32 -9.50 7.92
N ARG A 73 -24.97 -10.74 8.32
CA ARG A 73 -25.95 -11.71 8.88
C ARG A 73 -25.98 -11.69 10.39
N PHE A 74 -24.83 -11.52 11.04
CA PHE A 74 -24.68 -11.65 12.48
C PHE A 74 -24.29 -10.32 13.13
N LYS A 75 -25.13 -9.77 13.99
CA LYS A 75 -24.88 -8.53 14.75
C LYS A 75 -23.60 -8.60 15.61
N ARG A 76 -23.23 -9.80 16.06
CA ARG A 76 -22.04 -10.05 16.89
C ARG A 76 -20.73 -9.86 16.12
N ILE A 77 -20.74 -9.92 14.78
CA ILE A 77 -19.55 -9.81 13.93
C ILE A 77 -19.43 -8.35 13.48
N ASP A 78 -18.33 -7.71 13.86
CA ASP A 78 -17.98 -6.36 13.41
C ASP A 78 -17.76 -6.32 11.89
N SER A 79 -18.20 -5.24 11.25
CA SER A 79 -18.09 -5.04 9.80
C SER A 79 -16.65 -4.75 9.32
N ARG A 80 -15.68 -4.56 10.23
CA ARG A 80 -14.27 -4.33 9.86
C ARG A 80 -13.72 -5.48 9.04
N TRP A 81 -12.93 -5.14 8.03
CA TRP A 81 -12.29 -6.13 7.19
C TRP A 81 -11.42 -7.11 7.99
N ARG A 82 -11.68 -8.38 7.82
CA ARG A 82 -10.83 -9.49 8.27
C ARG A 82 -10.63 -10.45 7.12
N LYS A 83 -9.36 -10.90 6.89
CA LYS A 83 -9.06 -11.87 5.84
C LYS A 83 -9.74 -13.21 6.17
N PRO A 84 -10.59 -13.75 5.28
CA PRO A 84 -11.24 -15.04 5.51
C PRO A 84 -10.19 -16.17 5.47
N LYS A 85 -10.15 -17.00 6.51
CA LYS A 85 -9.19 -18.11 6.67
C LYS A 85 -9.85 -19.48 6.65
N GLY A 86 -11.16 -19.58 6.93
CA GLY A 86 -11.90 -20.84 7.02
C GLY A 86 -11.77 -21.69 5.76
N PHE A 87 -11.65 -23.01 5.92
CA PHE A 87 -11.50 -23.96 4.82
C PHE A 87 -12.66 -23.84 3.81
N ASP A 88 -13.90 -23.84 4.25
CA ASP A 88 -15.12 -23.75 3.41
C ASP A 88 -15.66 -22.32 3.27
N SER A 89 -14.84 -21.30 3.57
CA SER A 89 -15.26 -19.92 3.45
C SER A 89 -15.57 -19.55 2.00
N PHE A 90 -16.84 -19.35 1.65
CA PHE A 90 -17.29 -18.94 0.33
C PHE A 90 -16.67 -17.61 -0.13
N MET A 91 -16.40 -16.72 0.81
CA MET A 91 -15.70 -15.49 0.52
C MET A 91 -14.23 -15.75 0.14
N ARG A 92 -13.54 -16.70 0.79
CA ARG A 92 -12.17 -17.11 0.44
C ARG A 92 -12.11 -17.76 -0.94
N ILE A 93 -13.07 -18.65 -1.23
CA ILE A 93 -13.21 -19.36 -2.51
C ILE A 93 -13.72 -18.41 -3.61
N GLN A 94 -14.22 -17.21 -3.26
CA GLN A 94 -14.73 -16.18 -4.18
C GLN A 94 -15.95 -16.65 -4.99
N LYS A 95 -16.92 -17.31 -4.35
CA LYS A 95 -18.19 -17.62 -5.00
C LYS A 95 -18.89 -16.35 -5.50
N LYS A 96 -19.49 -16.40 -6.69
CA LYS A 96 -20.06 -15.24 -7.42
C LYS A 96 -21.05 -14.39 -6.60
N SER A 97 -21.86 -15.00 -5.76
CA SER A 97 -22.87 -14.29 -4.93
C SER A 97 -22.33 -13.70 -3.63
N TRP A 98 -21.03 -13.84 -3.35
CA TRP A 98 -20.43 -13.35 -2.10
C TRP A 98 -19.67 -12.04 -2.27
N PRO A 99 -19.55 -11.22 -1.21
CA PRO A 99 -18.84 -9.94 -1.27
C PRO A 99 -17.39 -10.09 -1.73
N ALA A 100 -16.89 -9.06 -2.39
CA ALA A 100 -15.54 -9.05 -2.93
C ALA A 100 -14.47 -9.13 -1.82
N ILE A 101 -13.43 -9.92 -2.07
CA ILE A 101 -12.23 -9.98 -1.23
C ILE A 101 -11.23 -8.89 -1.65
N VAL A 102 -10.43 -8.41 -0.69
CA VAL A 102 -9.33 -7.47 -0.97
C VAL A 102 -8.31 -8.09 -1.92
N LYS A 103 -8.10 -7.44 -3.08
CA LYS A 103 -7.13 -7.82 -4.11
C LYS A 103 -6.29 -6.61 -4.51
N ILE A 104 -5.11 -6.87 -5.09
CA ILE A 104 -4.17 -5.83 -5.55
C ILE A 104 -4.83 -4.88 -6.57
N GLY A 105 -5.70 -5.38 -7.45
CA GLY A 105 -6.38 -4.59 -8.48
C GLY A 105 -7.28 -3.45 -7.94
N TYR A 106 -7.69 -3.52 -6.67
CA TYR A 106 -8.46 -2.44 -6.04
C TYR A 106 -7.59 -1.30 -5.48
N ARG A 107 -6.26 -1.36 -5.61
CA ARG A 107 -5.37 -0.28 -5.14
C ARG A 107 -5.45 0.94 -6.06
N GLY A 108 -5.36 2.12 -5.46
CA GLY A 108 -5.24 3.36 -6.20
C GLY A 108 -3.87 3.55 -6.87
N PRO A 109 -3.72 4.55 -7.77
CA PRO A 109 -2.48 4.86 -8.48
C PRO A 109 -1.31 5.07 -7.51
N LYS A 110 -0.11 4.57 -7.85
CA LYS A 110 1.07 4.65 -6.99
C LYS A 110 1.46 6.10 -6.68
N ALA A 111 1.38 7.00 -7.66
CA ALA A 111 1.80 8.40 -7.55
C ALA A 111 1.03 9.21 -6.48
N VAL A 112 -0.25 8.86 -6.23
CA VAL A 112 -1.12 9.59 -5.28
C VAL A 112 -1.59 8.72 -4.11
N ARG A 113 -0.96 7.55 -3.95
CA ARG A 113 -1.26 6.66 -2.84
C ARG A 113 -0.67 7.22 -1.55
N GLY A 114 -1.45 7.20 -0.47
CA GLY A 114 -1.02 7.72 0.83
C GLY A 114 -1.22 9.23 1.03
N LEU A 115 -1.45 10.00 -0.05
CA LEU A 115 -1.76 11.42 0.09
C LEU A 115 -3.08 11.63 0.82
N HIS A 116 -3.17 12.72 1.56
CA HIS A 116 -4.43 13.22 2.13
C HIS A 116 -5.49 13.37 1.01
N PRO A 117 -6.81 13.29 1.28
CA PRO A 117 -7.86 13.51 0.28
C PRO A 117 -7.71 14.81 -0.52
N SER A 118 -7.18 15.86 0.09
CA SER A 118 -6.90 17.15 -0.58
C SER A 118 -5.68 17.14 -1.50
N GLY A 119 -4.97 16.02 -1.65
CA GLY A 119 -3.83 15.88 -2.57
C GLY A 119 -2.46 16.27 -1.99
N TYR A 120 -2.40 16.67 -0.71
CA TYR A 120 -1.17 17.00 0.00
C TYR A 120 -0.60 15.80 0.76
N ASN A 121 0.70 15.80 1.01
CA ASN A 121 1.32 14.92 1.99
C ASN A 121 0.92 15.36 3.39
N ASP A 122 0.52 14.43 4.24
CA ASP A 122 0.15 14.69 5.63
C ASP A 122 1.37 14.49 6.53
N ILE A 123 1.95 15.58 7.03
CA ILE A 123 3.16 15.56 7.85
C ILE A 123 2.85 15.98 9.27
N LEU A 124 3.19 15.10 10.23
CA LEU A 124 2.99 15.35 11.64
C LEU A 124 4.14 16.20 12.21
N ILE A 125 3.80 17.34 12.81
CA ILE A 125 4.75 18.29 13.37
C ILE A 125 4.63 18.38 14.88
N TYR A 126 5.79 18.41 15.54
CA TYR A 126 5.95 18.58 16.99
C TYR A 126 6.55 19.93 17.36
N ASN A 127 7.41 20.50 16.48
CA ASN A 127 8.19 21.71 16.72
C ASN A 127 8.17 22.66 15.53
N ILE A 128 8.41 23.95 15.78
CA ILE A 128 8.51 24.99 14.73
C ILE A 128 9.63 24.67 13.73
N ASN A 129 10.76 24.14 14.19
CA ASN A 129 11.88 23.80 13.31
C ASN A 129 11.51 22.75 12.24
N GLY A 130 10.48 21.91 12.50
CA GLY A 130 9.95 20.97 11.51
C GLY A 130 9.32 21.62 10.28
N LEU A 131 8.99 22.92 10.32
CA LEU A 131 8.45 23.67 9.19
C LEU A 131 9.51 24.03 8.13
N LYS A 132 10.76 24.20 8.54
CA LYS A 132 11.84 24.74 7.69
C LYS A 132 12.18 23.85 6.49
N ASN A 133 11.94 22.55 6.59
CA ASN A 133 12.32 21.55 5.58
C ASN A 133 11.13 21.05 4.75
N LEU A 134 10.02 21.79 4.73
CA LEU A 134 8.77 21.37 4.07
C LEU A 134 8.41 22.32 2.92
N ASP A 135 7.72 21.79 1.91
CA ASP A 135 7.24 22.52 0.76
C ASP A 135 5.75 22.86 0.89
N PRO A 136 5.35 24.15 1.01
CA PRO A 136 3.94 24.53 1.17
C PRO A 136 3.05 24.09 0.00
N SER A 137 3.62 23.91 -1.20
CA SER A 137 2.88 23.46 -2.40
C SER A 137 2.48 21.99 -2.35
N ASN A 138 3.25 21.13 -1.68
CA ASN A 138 3.05 19.68 -1.68
C ASN A 138 2.62 19.12 -0.33
N ASP A 139 2.95 19.81 0.76
CA ASP A 139 2.82 19.30 2.11
C ASP A 139 1.71 20.02 2.88
N ALA A 140 0.96 19.27 3.68
CA ALA A 140 -0.01 19.79 4.62
C ALA A 140 0.38 19.35 6.04
N ILE A 141 0.23 20.25 6.97
CA ILE A 141 0.70 20.10 8.34
C ILE A 141 -0.39 19.55 9.23
N ARG A 142 -0.04 18.55 10.01
CA ARG A 142 -0.83 18.07 11.13
C ARG A 142 -0.08 18.31 12.44
N LEU A 143 -0.66 19.10 13.32
CA LEU A 143 -0.09 19.38 14.64
C LEU A 143 -0.34 18.20 15.59
N SER A 144 0.69 17.75 16.31
CA SER A 144 0.56 16.68 17.30
C SER A 144 -0.40 17.06 18.42
N SER A 145 -1.12 16.08 18.96
CA SER A 145 -1.98 16.26 20.15
C SER A 145 -1.20 16.57 21.43
N LYS A 146 0.09 16.20 21.47
CA LYS A 146 0.97 16.42 22.63
C LYS A 146 1.41 17.87 22.78
N ILE A 147 1.15 18.75 21.79
CA ILE A 147 1.55 20.15 21.82
C ILE A 147 0.57 20.96 22.66
N GLY A 148 1.06 21.68 23.67
CA GLY A 148 0.26 22.57 24.51
C GLY A 148 -0.33 23.74 23.72
N LYS A 149 -1.45 24.33 24.21
CA LYS A 149 -2.24 25.37 23.51
C LYS A 149 -1.38 26.58 23.11
N ARG A 150 -0.53 27.09 24.00
CA ARG A 150 0.33 28.28 23.75
C ARG A 150 1.31 28.01 22.59
N TYR A 151 2.02 26.91 22.66
CA TYR A 151 3.01 26.56 21.63
C TYR A 151 2.35 26.17 20.29
N ARG A 152 1.17 25.59 20.35
CA ARG A 152 0.33 25.31 19.18
C ARG A 152 -0.03 26.57 18.41
N LEU A 153 -0.40 27.66 19.11
CA LEU A 153 -0.70 28.95 18.48
C LEU A 153 0.54 29.53 17.76
N LEU A 154 1.72 29.44 18.39
CA LEU A 154 2.96 29.90 17.75
C LEU A 154 3.25 29.15 16.44
N ILE A 155 3.09 27.82 16.45
CA ILE A 155 3.31 27.02 15.24
C ILE A 155 2.26 27.39 14.15
N ILE A 156 1.00 27.60 14.52
CA ILE A 156 -0.07 28.00 13.58
C ILE A 156 0.28 29.33 12.91
N ASN A 157 0.68 30.33 13.70
CA ASN A 157 1.03 31.65 13.17
C ASN A 157 2.22 31.59 12.20
N GLU A 158 3.25 30.81 12.53
CA GLU A 158 4.38 30.61 11.63
C GLU A 158 4.01 29.82 10.37
N ALA A 159 3.20 28.78 10.51
CA ALA A 159 2.72 28.00 9.37
C ALA A 159 1.81 28.81 8.43
N ASP A 160 0.95 29.68 8.97
CA ASP A 160 0.11 30.60 8.18
C ASP A 160 0.97 31.64 7.44
N LYS A 161 2.06 32.18 8.07
CA LYS A 161 3.02 33.10 7.41
C LYS A 161 3.74 32.42 6.23
N LEU A 162 4.11 31.16 6.39
CA LEU A 162 4.78 30.37 5.35
C LEU A 162 3.79 29.79 4.29
N GLY A 163 2.49 30.02 4.44
CA GLY A 163 1.46 29.57 3.50
C GLY A 163 1.12 28.07 3.56
N PHE A 164 1.43 27.39 4.66
CA PHE A 164 1.11 25.96 4.81
C PHE A 164 -0.36 25.71 5.07
N LYS A 165 -0.87 24.64 4.51
CA LYS A 165 -2.21 24.13 4.80
C LYS A 165 -2.20 23.30 6.09
N ILE A 166 -2.93 23.77 7.11
CA ILE A 166 -3.04 23.08 8.40
C ILE A 166 -4.33 22.25 8.43
N LEU A 167 -4.19 20.93 8.66
CA LEU A 167 -5.31 19.97 8.63
C LEU A 167 -6.17 19.99 9.91
N ASN A 168 -5.56 20.33 11.04
CA ASN A 168 -6.22 20.32 12.35
C ASN A 168 -6.02 21.61 13.15
N LYS A 169 -6.27 22.76 12.50
CA LYS A 169 -6.14 24.10 13.11
C LYS A 169 -6.99 24.24 14.39
N GLY A 170 -8.17 23.61 14.42
CA GLY A 170 -9.11 23.67 15.55
C GLY A 170 -9.77 25.04 15.70
N ASN A 171 -10.73 25.16 16.61
CA ASN A 171 -11.41 26.43 16.94
C ASN A 171 -10.63 27.19 18.02
N LEU A 172 -9.35 27.49 17.78
CA LEU A 172 -8.52 28.21 18.73
C LEU A 172 -8.89 29.68 18.90
N HIS A 173 -9.73 30.23 18.01
CA HIS A 173 -10.22 31.60 18.01
C HIS A 173 -11.58 31.81 18.69
N ARG A 174 -12.15 30.81 19.35
CA ARG A 174 -13.22 31.10 20.29
C ARG A 174 -12.60 31.67 21.57
N SER A 175 -12.13 32.90 21.51
CA SER A 175 -12.06 33.77 22.66
C SER A 175 -13.51 33.97 23.14
N LYS A 176 -13.79 33.58 24.40
CA LYS A 176 -14.95 34.04 25.11
C LYS A 176 -14.83 35.53 25.30
#